data_ccdbb1af71230e97b80322bd29b77a1c
#
_entry.id   ccdbb1af71230e97b80322bd29b77a1c
#
_cell.length_a   1.000
_cell.length_b   1.000
_cell.length_c   1.000
_cell.angle_alpha   90.00
_cell.angle_beta   90.00
_cell.angle_gamma   90.00
#
_symmetry.space_group_name_H-M   'P 1'
#
loop_
_entity.id
_entity.type
_entity.pdbx_description
1 polymer ?
#
loop_
_entity_poly.entity_id
_entity_poly.type
_entity_poly.pdbx_seq_one_letter_code
_entity_poly.pdbx_strand_id
1 'polypeptide(L)'
;MQLKSFKIKFAGSRNAAYIKEKIMERLKFISSKYFDKYNEKQPITLIKHFNKIKSIGQNKDNFNFYFSNSAVYSSMIEGNIIDFDSYLKYSYSGMNNKGKSYKEIEDLKMAYSFAKEHKLNFTNFLKCHKILSNTIVEDKKYKGSIRDKDVYVFANGKKIFTGASKEIVTSEMIKLFDDIEILISRELIINQVFYYASMLHLILVQIHPFADGNGRCSRLIEKWFLSEKLGVNAWFIQSERLYQKRIVSYYKNVHLGDNYNNVNYDYSIPFLLMLPMALRLN
;
A
#
# COMPACT_ATOMS: atom_id res chain seq x y z
N MET A 1 12.31 -23.35 17.56
CA MET A 1 12.05 -21.90 17.55
C MET A 1 10.56 -21.71 17.68
N GLN A 2 10.10 -21.29 18.87
CA GLN A 2 8.68 -21.31 19.28
C GLN A 2 7.90 -20.22 18.54
N LEU A 3 6.85 -20.62 17.84
CA LEU A 3 5.81 -19.72 17.28
C LEU A 3 5.05 -19.07 18.44
N LYS A 4 5.29 -17.78 18.68
CA LYS A 4 4.45 -16.98 19.58
C LYS A 4 3.07 -16.85 18.93
N SER A 5 2.09 -17.55 19.53
CA SER A 5 0.68 -17.38 19.17
C SER A 5 0.22 -15.98 19.54
N PHE A 6 -0.03 -15.12 18.56
CA PHE A 6 -0.68 -13.83 18.79
C PHE A 6 -2.14 -14.06 19.19
N LYS A 7 -2.43 -13.92 20.48
CA LYS A 7 -3.81 -13.84 20.98
C LYS A 7 -4.35 -12.44 20.66
N ILE A 8 -5.27 -12.35 19.70
CA ILE A 8 -6.08 -11.13 19.48
C ILE A 8 -7.02 -11.02 20.67
N LYS A 9 -6.73 -10.13 21.62
CA LYS A 9 -7.64 -9.81 22.74
C LYS A 9 -8.77 -8.94 22.21
N PHE A 10 -10.01 -9.36 22.47
CA PHE A 10 -11.20 -8.53 22.35
C PHE A 10 -11.18 -7.47 23.44
N ALA A 11 -10.85 -6.23 23.11
CA ALA A 11 -10.94 -5.10 24.02
C ALA A 11 -12.39 -4.59 23.99
N GLY A 12 -13.04 -4.57 25.16
CA GLY A 12 -14.35 -3.91 25.33
C GLY A 12 -14.28 -2.41 24.99
N SER A 13 -15.43 -1.79 24.72
CA SER A 13 -15.56 -0.43 24.17
C SER A 13 -14.75 0.66 24.91
N ARG A 14 -14.54 0.54 26.23
CA ARG A 14 -13.73 1.47 27.03
C ARG A 14 -12.23 1.38 26.75
N ASN A 15 -11.70 0.18 26.48
CA ASN A 15 -10.29 0.01 26.12
C ASN A 15 -10.00 0.55 24.72
N ALA A 16 -10.93 0.45 23.78
CA ALA A 16 -10.77 0.99 22.44
C ALA A 16 -10.70 2.54 22.44
N ALA A 17 -11.51 3.20 23.26
CA ALA A 17 -11.47 4.66 23.42
C ALA A 17 -10.15 5.13 24.05
N TYR A 18 -9.70 4.49 25.14
CA TYR A 18 -8.43 4.82 25.80
C TYR A 18 -7.20 4.59 24.90
N ILE A 19 -7.19 3.47 24.14
CA ILE A 19 -6.13 3.17 23.18
C ILE A 19 -6.15 4.20 22.02
N LYS A 20 -7.34 4.61 21.56
CA LYS A 20 -7.52 5.65 20.54
C LYS A 20 -6.91 6.98 21.00
N GLU A 21 -7.27 7.44 22.22
CA GLU A 21 -6.79 8.69 22.81
C GLU A 21 -5.26 8.71 22.92
N LYS A 22 -4.66 7.64 23.45
CA LYS A 22 -3.21 7.52 23.64
C LYS A 22 -2.42 7.40 22.33
N ILE A 23 -3.02 6.89 21.24
CA ILE A 23 -2.42 6.86 19.89
C ILE A 23 -2.52 8.26 19.28
N MET A 24 -3.67 8.93 19.41
CA MET A 24 -3.90 10.27 18.86
C MET A 24 -2.90 11.32 19.37
N GLU A 25 -2.53 11.25 20.65
CA GLU A 25 -1.59 12.20 21.26
C GLU A 25 -0.15 12.14 20.70
N ARG A 26 0.21 11.11 19.89
CA ARG A 26 1.58 10.89 19.41
C ARG A 26 1.74 10.91 17.91
N LEU A 27 0.68 10.69 17.12
CA LEU A 27 0.76 10.77 15.67
C LEU A 27 0.87 12.24 15.25
N LYS A 28 1.91 12.57 14.48
CA LYS A 28 2.21 13.93 14.05
C LYS A 28 1.66 14.24 12.66
N PHE A 29 1.41 13.22 11.86
CA PHE A 29 1.11 13.34 10.45
C PHE A 29 -0.16 12.58 10.04
N ILE A 30 -0.32 11.32 10.46
CA ILE A 30 -1.47 10.50 10.10
C ILE A 30 -2.65 10.82 11.02
N SER A 31 -3.72 11.35 10.45
CA SER A 31 -4.91 11.73 11.21
C SER A 31 -5.80 10.53 11.54
N SER A 32 -6.25 10.42 12.78
CA SER A 32 -7.31 9.50 13.22
C SER A 32 -8.71 10.14 13.19
N LYS A 33 -8.82 11.43 12.83
CA LYS A 33 -10.07 12.22 12.79
C LYS A 33 -11.20 11.49 12.05
N TYR A 34 -10.87 10.76 11.00
CA TYR A 34 -11.86 10.13 10.12
C TYR A 34 -12.20 8.69 10.50
N PHE A 35 -11.57 8.13 11.55
CA PHE A 35 -11.72 6.73 11.91
C PHE A 35 -13.17 6.37 12.31
N ASP A 36 -13.85 7.20 13.09
CA ASP A 36 -15.21 6.89 13.53
C ASP A 36 -16.17 6.86 12.32
N LYS A 37 -16.09 7.85 11.44
CA LYS A 37 -16.88 7.91 10.20
C LYS A 37 -16.57 6.73 9.27
N TYR A 38 -15.28 6.34 9.18
CA TYR A 38 -14.88 5.15 8.45
C TYR A 38 -15.49 3.88 9.05
N ASN A 39 -15.41 3.73 10.38
CA ASN A 39 -15.88 2.55 11.10
C ASN A 39 -17.40 2.38 11.01
N GLU A 40 -18.16 3.48 11.11
CA GLU A 40 -19.62 3.48 10.91
C GLU A 40 -20.04 3.05 9.50
N LYS A 41 -19.27 3.48 8.49
CA LYS A 41 -19.56 3.16 7.08
C LYS A 41 -18.94 1.85 6.61
N GLN A 42 -18.29 1.08 7.50
CA GLN A 42 -17.64 -0.17 7.15
C GLN A 42 -18.66 -1.20 6.62
N PRO A 43 -18.54 -1.64 5.35
CA PRO A 43 -19.59 -2.46 4.70
C PRO A 43 -19.51 -3.93 5.04
N ILE A 44 -18.48 -4.36 5.79
CA ILE A 44 -18.23 -5.78 6.10
C ILE A 44 -17.62 -5.95 7.48
N THR A 45 -17.79 -7.11 8.07
CA THR A 45 -17.08 -7.53 9.28
C THR A 45 -15.68 -8.00 8.92
N LEU A 46 -14.67 -7.12 9.10
CA LEU A 46 -13.29 -7.38 8.67
C LEU A 46 -12.71 -8.67 9.23
N ILE A 47 -12.86 -8.91 10.52
CA ILE A 47 -12.31 -10.12 11.18
C ILE A 47 -12.86 -11.40 10.56
N LYS A 48 -14.17 -11.45 10.26
CA LYS A 48 -14.83 -12.61 9.65
C LYS A 48 -14.25 -12.91 8.26
N HIS A 49 -14.07 -11.86 7.44
CA HIS A 49 -13.56 -12.03 6.07
C HIS A 49 -12.06 -12.31 6.07
N PHE A 50 -11.27 -11.65 6.95
CA PHE A 50 -9.84 -11.92 7.05
C PHE A 50 -9.54 -13.35 7.53
N ASN A 51 -10.35 -13.90 8.45
CA ASN A 51 -10.17 -15.29 8.88
C ASN A 51 -10.38 -16.31 7.75
N LYS A 52 -11.21 -16.00 6.74
CA LYS A 52 -11.31 -16.84 5.54
C LYS A 52 -10.01 -16.84 4.72
N ILE A 53 -9.29 -15.72 4.66
CA ILE A 53 -8.00 -15.63 3.97
C ILE A 53 -6.93 -16.46 4.68
N LYS A 54 -6.95 -16.57 6.01
CA LYS A 54 -6.01 -17.40 6.76
C LYS A 54 -6.05 -18.87 6.36
N SER A 55 -7.20 -19.40 5.95
CA SER A 55 -7.32 -20.79 5.47
C SER A 55 -6.63 -21.00 4.11
N ILE A 56 -6.48 -19.96 3.30
CA ILE A 56 -5.79 -20.02 1.99
C ILE A 56 -4.27 -20.11 2.17
N GLY A 57 -3.72 -19.45 3.20
CA GLY A 57 -2.28 -19.28 3.44
C GLY A 57 -1.53 -20.53 3.95
N GLN A 58 -2.18 -21.69 4.04
CA GLN A 58 -1.52 -22.90 4.58
C GLN A 58 -0.57 -23.57 3.59
N ASN A 59 -0.60 -23.22 2.29
CA ASN A 59 0.31 -23.75 1.28
C ASN A 59 1.36 -22.70 0.87
N LYS A 60 2.67 -23.04 0.95
CA LYS A 60 3.78 -22.15 0.61
C LYS A 60 3.80 -21.71 -0.87
N ASP A 61 3.28 -22.52 -1.77
CA ASP A 61 3.22 -22.22 -3.22
C ASP A 61 2.27 -21.05 -3.53
N ASN A 62 1.34 -20.74 -2.62
CA ASN A 62 0.40 -19.65 -2.79
C ASN A 62 1.08 -18.26 -2.81
N PHE A 63 2.20 -18.04 -2.10
CA PHE A 63 2.87 -16.73 -2.10
C PHE A 63 3.31 -16.31 -3.48
N ASN A 64 3.92 -17.22 -4.25
CA ASN A 64 4.39 -16.89 -5.59
C ASN A 64 3.24 -16.47 -6.51
N PHE A 65 2.11 -17.17 -6.43
CA PHE A 65 0.90 -16.82 -7.15
C PHE A 65 0.35 -15.46 -6.73
N TYR A 66 0.18 -15.21 -5.43
CA TYR A 66 -0.39 -13.95 -4.94
C TYR A 66 0.53 -12.73 -5.17
N PHE A 67 1.85 -12.92 -5.08
CA PHE A 67 2.79 -11.83 -5.41
C PHE A 67 2.79 -11.52 -6.90
N SER A 68 2.73 -12.53 -7.75
CA SER A 68 2.56 -12.34 -9.21
C SER A 68 1.25 -11.61 -9.50
N ASN A 69 0.17 -12.01 -8.86
CA ASN A 69 -1.15 -11.38 -9.00
C ASN A 69 -1.10 -9.90 -8.59
N SER A 70 -0.56 -9.60 -7.39
CA SER A 70 -0.40 -8.22 -6.91
C SER A 70 0.49 -7.38 -7.83
N ALA A 71 1.62 -7.93 -8.29
CA ALA A 71 2.55 -7.22 -9.17
C ALA A 71 1.92 -6.90 -10.53
N VAL A 72 1.23 -7.86 -11.14
CA VAL A 72 0.54 -7.67 -12.42
C VAL A 72 -0.52 -6.59 -12.29
N TYR A 73 -1.47 -6.73 -11.36
CA TYR A 73 -2.56 -5.75 -11.24
C TYR A 73 -2.05 -4.38 -10.81
N SER A 74 -1.03 -4.28 -9.95
CA SER A 74 -0.40 -3.02 -9.61
C SER A 74 0.29 -2.36 -10.80
N SER A 75 0.91 -3.13 -11.69
CA SER A 75 1.50 -2.62 -12.93
C SER A 75 0.43 -2.22 -13.94
N MET A 76 -0.67 -2.98 -14.07
CA MET A 76 -1.80 -2.62 -14.95
C MET A 76 -2.46 -1.29 -14.55
N ILE A 77 -2.54 -0.96 -13.26
CA ILE A 77 -3.01 0.34 -12.77
C ILE A 77 -2.14 1.48 -13.35
N GLU A 78 -0.84 1.25 -13.50
CA GLU A 78 0.11 2.23 -14.06
C GLU A 78 0.23 2.16 -15.60
N GLY A 79 -0.67 1.42 -16.27
CA GLY A 79 -0.73 1.35 -17.72
C GLY A 79 0.08 0.22 -18.36
N ASN A 80 0.62 -0.72 -17.59
CA ASN A 80 1.23 -1.92 -18.15
C ASN A 80 0.16 -2.77 -18.86
N ILE A 81 0.46 -3.23 -20.07
CA ILE A 81 -0.48 -3.92 -20.95
C ILE A 81 -0.57 -5.44 -20.70
N ILE A 82 0.33 -5.99 -19.90
CA ILE A 82 0.36 -7.44 -19.62
C ILE A 82 -0.67 -7.77 -18.55
N ASP A 83 -1.68 -8.55 -18.91
CA ASP A 83 -2.63 -9.13 -17.98
C ASP A 83 -2.05 -10.39 -17.26
N PHE A 84 -2.80 -10.90 -16.27
CA PHE A 84 -2.31 -12.00 -15.44
C PHE A 84 -2.11 -13.31 -16.22
N ASP A 85 -2.99 -13.64 -17.15
CA ASP A 85 -2.89 -14.86 -17.96
C ASP A 85 -1.69 -14.79 -18.93
N SER A 86 -1.51 -13.65 -19.58
CA SER A 86 -0.35 -13.36 -20.43
C SER A 86 0.96 -13.42 -19.64
N TYR A 87 0.99 -12.85 -18.43
CA TYR A 87 2.15 -12.92 -17.57
C TYR A 87 2.51 -14.38 -17.21
N LEU A 88 1.53 -15.20 -16.84
CA LEU A 88 1.77 -16.63 -16.56
C LEU A 88 2.32 -17.37 -17.78
N LYS A 89 1.73 -17.17 -18.96
CA LYS A 89 2.24 -17.75 -20.22
C LYS A 89 3.70 -17.35 -20.47
N TYR A 90 4.04 -16.08 -20.32
CA TYR A 90 5.43 -15.61 -20.43
C TYR A 90 6.35 -16.22 -19.37
N SER A 91 5.88 -16.42 -18.15
CA SER A 91 6.67 -17.03 -17.07
C SER A 91 7.09 -18.46 -17.41
N TYR A 92 6.22 -19.23 -18.07
CA TYR A 92 6.46 -20.64 -18.44
C TYR A 92 7.06 -20.83 -19.83
N SER A 93 7.13 -19.79 -20.68
CA SER A 93 7.53 -19.93 -22.09
C SER A 93 9.01 -20.21 -22.32
N GLY A 94 9.87 -20.10 -21.32
CA GLY A 94 11.33 -20.24 -21.48
C GLY A 94 11.99 -19.13 -22.34
N MET A 95 11.26 -18.11 -22.77
CA MET A 95 11.79 -17.02 -23.59
C MET A 95 12.84 -16.19 -22.83
N ASN A 96 14.02 -16.00 -23.43
CA ASN A 96 15.11 -15.24 -22.82
C ASN A 96 14.91 -13.72 -22.84
N ASN A 97 14.12 -13.18 -23.78
CA ASN A 97 13.83 -11.73 -23.88
C ASN A 97 12.33 -11.46 -23.77
N LYS A 98 11.87 -11.20 -22.57
CA LYS A 98 10.44 -11.02 -22.25
C LYS A 98 9.97 -9.56 -22.33
N GLY A 99 10.78 -8.63 -22.82
CA GLY A 99 10.42 -7.21 -22.99
C GLY A 99 10.36 -6.40 -21.70
N LYS A 100 10.23 -5.06 -21.86
CA LYS A 100 10.24 -4.10 -20.73
C LYS A 100 9.06 -4.31 -19.79
N SER A 101 7.84 -4.44 -20.33
CA SER A 101 6.61 -4.59 -19.53
C SER A 101 6.64 -5.82 -18.62
N TYR A 102 7.21 -6.93 -19.06
CA TYR A 102 7.39 -8.11 -18.21
C TYR A 102 8.41 -7.87 -17.11
N LYS A 103 9.54 -7.22 -17.42
CA LYS A 103 10.59 -6.90 -16.44
C LYS A 103 10.08 -5.98 -15.33
N GLU A 104 9.23 -5.01 -15.65
CA GLU A 104 8.58 -4.13 -14.65
C GLU A 104 7.75 -4.93 -13.65
N ILE A 105 7.02 -5.96 -14.11
CA ILE A 105 6.23 -6.83 -13.22
C ILE A 105 7.16 -7.67 -12.34
N GLU A 106 8.25 -8.22 -12.90
CA GLU A 106 9.23 -9.00 -12.13
C GLU A 106 9.93 -8.14 -11.06
N ASP A 107 10.35 -6.91 -11.40
CA ASP A 107 10.94 -5.98 -10.44
C ASP A 107 9.97 -5.71 -9.27
N LEU A 108 8.68 -5.48 -9.57
CA LEU A 108 7.67 -5.26 -8.56
C LEU A 108 7.41 -6.52 -7.72
N LYS A 109 7.36 -7.70 -8.33
CA LYS A 109 7.24 -8.97 -7.61
C LYS A 109 8.43 -9.22 -6.67
N MET A 110 9.65 -8.90 -7.11
CA MET A 110 10.84 -8.96 -6.26
C MET A 110 10.73 -7.98 -5.08
N ALA A 111 10.17 -6.78 -5.28
CA ALA A 111 9.94 -5.83 -4.20
C ALA A 111 8.92 -6.35 -3.16
N TYR A 112 7.84 -7.02 -3.58
CA TYR A 112 6.92 -7.70 -2.67
C TYR A 112 7.61 -8.82 -1.88
N SER A 113 8.46 -9.61 -2.54
CA SER A 113 9.22 -10.67 -1.89
C SER A 113 10.20 -10.11 -0.86
N PHE A 114 10.92 -9.03 -1.21
CA PHE A 114 11.79 -8.32 -0.27
C PHE A 114 11.02 -7.79 0.94
N ALA A 115 9.88 -7.13 0.71
CA ALA A 115 9.05 -6.57 1.78
C ALA A 115 8.54 -7.65 2.74
N LYS A 116 8.18 -8.84 2.23
CA LYS A 116 7.75 -9.97 3.06
C LYS A 116 8.83 -10.44 4.05
N GLU A 117 10.11 -10.40 3.65
CA GLU A 117 11.23 -10.91 4.45
C GLU A 117 11.83 -9.83 5.38
N HIS A 118 11.41 -8.56 5.26
CA HIS A 118 11.99 -7.45 5.98
C HIS A 118 10.93 -6.65 6.75
N LYS A 119 11.33 -5.98 7.84
CA LYS A 119 10.46 -5.07 8.59
C LYS A 119 10.21 -3.79 7.80
N LEU A 120 9.00 -3.28 7.91
CA LEU A 120 8.64 -1.98 7.35
C LEU A 120 9.33 -0.86 8.16
N ASN A 121 10.28 -0.19 7.53
CA ASN A 121 10.94 1.02 8.01
C ASN A 121 11.43 1.84 6.81
N PHE A 122 11.86 3.07 7.05
CA PHE A 122 12.24 3.99 5.99
C PHE A 122 13.37 3.43 5.09
N THR A 123 14.42 2.89 5.69
CA THR A 123 15.55 2.31 4.94
C THR A 123 15.13 1.15 4.04
N ASN A 124 14.33 0.22 4.56
CA ASN A 124 13.86 -0.92 3.78
C ASN A 124 12.84 -0.51 2.72
N PHE A 125 12.04 0.54 2.98
CA PHE A 125 11.12 1.09 1.99
C PHE A 125 11.88 1.70 0.79
N LEU A 126 12.97 2.44 1.04
CA LEU A 126 13.83 2.94 -0.03
C LEU A 126 14.49 1.80 -0.84
N LYS A 127 14.92 0.71 -0.16
CA LYS A 127 15.42 -0.49 -0.85
C LYS A 127 14.34 -1.14 -1.72
N CYS A 128 13.10 -1.24 -1.23
CA CYS A 128 11.96 -1.71 -2.02
C CYS A 128 11.74 -0.85 -3.26
N HIS A 129 11.77 0.49 -3.12
CA HIS A 129 11.68 1.38 -4.27
C HIS A 129 12.84 1.15 -5.25
N LYS A 130 14.07 0.95 -4.77
CA LYS A 130 15.21 0.65 -5.63
C LYS A 130 14.98 -0.60 -6.48
N ILE A 131 14.38 -1.64 -5.90
CA ILE A 131 14.07 -2.90 -6.60
C ILE A 131 12.98 -2.65 -7.65
N LEU A 132 11.80 -2.14 -7.26
CA LEU A 132 10.67 -1.97 -8.16
C LEU A 132 10.91 -0.93 -9.26
N SER A 133 11.81 0.01 -9.03
CA SER A 133 12.16 1.08 -9.99
C SER A 133 13.25 0.68 -10.98
N ASN A 134 13.76 -0.54 -10.90
CA ASN A 134 14.93 -0.95 -11.70
C ASN A 134 14.70 -0.81 -13.21
N THR A 135 13.52 -1.18 -13.71
CA THR A 135 13.17 -1.06 -15.14
C THR A 135 12.47 0.27 -15.46
N ILE A 136 11.70 0.86 -14.55
CA ILE A 136 10.88 2.04 -14.83
C ILE A 136 11.63 3.37 -14.72
N VAL A 137 12.67 3.43 -13.88
CA VAL A 137 13.50 4.64 -13.71
C VAL A 137 14.83 4.44 -14.43
N GLU A 138 15.14 5.33 -15.38
CA GLU A 138 16.39 5.24 -16.16
C GLU A 138 17.59 5.74 -15.36
N ASP A 139 17.49 6.93 -14.75
CA ASP A 139 18.58 7.52 -13.99
C ASP A 139 18.76 6.81 -12.64
N LYS A 140 19.89 6.11 -12.51
CA LYS A 140 20.25 5.32 -11.32
C LYS A 140 20.21 6.10 -10.02
N LYS A 141 20.43 7.42 -10.04
CA LYS A 141 20.42 8.27 -8.83
C LYS A 141 19.05 8.35 -8.18
N TYR A 142 17.96 8.15 -8.94
CA TYR A 142 16.60 8.18 -8.42
C TYR A 142 16.06 6.81 -7.98
N LYS A 143 16.80 5.71 -8.23
CA LYS A 143 16.40 4.38 -7.77
C LYS A 143 16.64 4.22 -6.28
N GLY A 144 15.56 4.16 -5.51
CA GLY A 144 15.64 4.07 -4.04
C GLY A 144 15.99 5.39 -3.33
N SER A 145 15.80 6.51 -4.00
CA SER A 145 16.11 7.85 -3.47
C SER A 145 14.90 8.76 -3.55
N ILE A 146 14.71 9.59 -2.54
CA ILE A 146 13.74 10.68 -2.59
C ILE A 146 14.19 11.68 -3.68
N ARG A 147 13.23 12.16 -4.46
CA ARG A 147 13.49 13.10 -5.54
C ARG A 147 14.02 14.45 -5.05
N ASP A 148 14.83 15.08 -5.86
CA ASP A 148 15.38 16.43 -5.67
C ASP A 148 14.72 17.49 -6.58
N LYS A 149 13.62 17.12 -7.26
CA LYS A 149 12.85 17.99 -8.17
C LYS A 149 11.36 17.90 -7.87
N ASP A 150 10.62 18.95 -8.23
CA ASP A 150 9.18 18.92 -8.19
C ASP A 150 8.63 17.89 -9.19
N VAL A 151 7.51 17.26 -8.82
CA VAL A 151 6.88 16.22 -9.62
C VAL A 151 5.41 16.56 -9.85
N TYR A 152 4.96 16.26 -11.06
CA TYR A 152 3.59 16.51 -11.52
C TYR A 152 2.98 15.22 -12.03
N VAL A 153 1.71 15.01 -11.70
CA VAL A 153 0.92 13.91 -12.24
C VAL A 153 0.07 14.42 -13.40
N PHE A 154 0.09 13.71 -14.51
CA PHE A 154 -0.66 14.05 -15.70
C PHE A 154 -1.70 12.99 -16.02
N ALA A 155 -2.87 13.42 -16.48
CA ALA A 155 -3.88 12.56 -17.09
C ALA A 155 -4.41 13.23 -18.38
N ASN A 156 -4.46 12.48 -19.46
CA ASN A 156 -4.90 12.98 -20.76
C ASN A 156 -4.20 14.29 -21.18
N GLY A 157 -2.88 14.37 -20.96
CA GLY A 157 -2.05 15.54 -21.28
C GLY A 157 -2.24 16.76 -20.37
N LYS A 158 -3.12 16.69 -19.38
CA LYS A 158 -3.34 17.76 -18.39
C LYS A 158 -2.69 17.43 -17.07
N LYS A 159 -2.04 18.41 -16.45
CA LYS A 159 -1.56 18.30 -15.07
C LYS A 159 -2.78 18.24 -14.14
N ILE A 160 -2.88 17.17 -13.37
CA ILE A 160 -3.98 16.91 -12.44
C ILE A 160 -3.56 17.01 -10.98
N PHE A 161 -2.26 16.85 -10.67
CA PHE A 161 -1.76 16.93 -9.30
C PHE A 161 -0.29 17.39 -9.26
N THR A 162 0.06 18.12 -8.21
CA THR A 162 1.45 18.48 -7.85
C THR A 162 1.78 17.88 -6.49
N GLY A 163 2.80 17.01 -6.40
CA GLY A 163 3.29 16.42 -5.15
C GLY A 163 3.85 17.46 -4.18
N ALA A 164 4.26 17.02 -2.99
CA ALA A 164 4.98 17.87 -2.03
C ALA A 164 6.19 18.54 -2.71
N SER A 165 6.49 19.78 -2.38
CA SER A 165 7.64 20.46 -2.99
C SER A 165 8.96 19.76 -2.63
N LYS A 166 9.98 19.92 -3.48
CA LYS A 166 11.29 19.29 -3.28
C LYS A 166 11.95 19.69 -1.94
N GLU A 167 11.60 20.87 -1.41
CA GLU A 167 12.14 21.39 -0.14
C GLU A 167 11.58 20.62 1.06
N ILE A 168 10.34 20.12 0.99
CA ILE A 168 9.67 19.48 2.14
C ILE A 168 9.48 17.97 1.98
N VAL A 169 9.58 17.41 0.77
CA VAL A 169 9.26 16.00 0.51
C VAL A 169 10.01 15.03 1.43
N THR A 170 11.27 15.29 1.71
CA THR A 170 12.09 14.46 2.62
C THR A 170 11.58 14.55 4.05
N SER A 171 11.25 15.73 4.56
CA SER A 171 10.72 15.91 5.91
C SER A 171 9.34 15.30 6.06
N GLU A 172 8.48 15.36 5.04
CA GLU A 172 7.18 14.70 5.05
C GLU A 172 7.31 13.16 5.10
N MET A 173 8.28 12.60 4.37
CA MET A 173 8.56 11.17 4.44
C MET A 173 9.10 10.75 5.82
N ILE A 174 9.94 11.54 6.46
CA ILE A 174 10.43 11.27 7.82
C ILE A 174 9.25 11.25 8.80
N LYS A 175 8.39 12.28 8.78
CA LYS A 175 7.17 12.34 9.63
C LYS A 175 6.25 11.13 9.42
N LEU A 176 6.06 10.72 8.15
CA LEU A 176 5.25 9.55 7.82
C LEU A 176 5.83 8.28 8.44
N PHE A 177 7.16 8.09 8.38
CA PHE A 177 7.79 6.89 8.93
C PHE A 177 7.91 6.92 10.44
N ASP A 178 8.01 8.10 11.09
CA ASP A 178 7.87 8.24 12.55
C ASP A 178 6.50 7.73 13.01
N ASP A 179 5.42 8.12 12.32
CA ASP A 179 4.07 7.66 12.62
C ASP A 179 3.89 6.16 12.33
N ILE A 180 4.49 5.63 11.27
CA ILE A 180 4.48 4.19 10.97
C ILE A 180 5.13 3.39 12.10
N GLU A 181 6.28 3.83 12.62
CA GLU A 181 6.95 3.17 13.73
C GLU A 181 6.06 3.15 14.99
N ILE A 182 5.41 4.28 15.30
CA ILE A 182 4.44 4.36 16.39
C ILE A 182 3.29 3.37 16.16
N LEU A 183 2.69 3.34 14.98
CA LEU A 183 1.58 2.44 14.65
C LEU A 183 1.97 0.96 14.70
N ILE A 184 3.17 0.62 14.24
CA ILE A 184 3.68 -0.76 14.30
C ILE A 184 3.88 -1.20 15.75
N SER A 185 4.41 -0.33 16.63
CA SER A 185 4.68 -0.65 18.03
C SER A 185 3.42 -0.80 18.90
N ARG A 186 2.25 -0.31 18.44
CA ARG A 186 1.00 -0.28 19.21
C ARG A 186 0.09 -1.48 18.92
N GLU A 187 -0.70 -1.89 19.91
CA GLU A 187 -1.83 -2.80 19.66
C GLU A 187 -2.94 -2.03 18.95
N LEU A 188 -3.38 -2.54 17.81
CA LEU A 188 -4.47 -2.00 16.99
C LEU A 188 -5.53 -3.07 16.77
N ILE A 189 -6.81 -2.68 16.87
CA ILE A 189 -7.91 -3.56 16.41
C ILE A 189 -7.91 -3.61 14.88
N ILE A 190 -8.46 -4.67 14.31
CA ILE A 190 -8.41 -4.90 12.84
C ILE A 190 -8.97 -3.72 12.03
N ASN A 191 -10.01 -3.06 12.52
CA ASN A 191 -10.60 -1.89 11.84
C ASN A 191 -9.62 -0.71 11.79
N GLN A 192 -8.83 -0.49 12.86
CA GLN A 192 -7.77 0.51 12.87
C GLN A 192 -6.62 0.12 11.93
N VAL A 193 -6.27 -1.16 11.88
CA VAL A 193 -5.22 -1.64 10.96
C VAL A 193 -5.58 -1.35 9.51
N PHE A 194 -6.79 -1.67 9.08
CA PHE A 194 -7.26 -1.37 7.72
C PHE A 194 -7.37 0.12 7.44
N TYR A 195 -7.86 0.89 8.42
CA TYR A 195 -7.93 2.35 8.32
C TYR A 195 -6.54 2.97 8.09
N TYR A 196 -5.57 2.63 8.95
CA TYR A 196 -4.22 3.19 8.84
C TYR A 196 -3.49 2.69 7.59
N ALA A 197 -3.66 1.43 7.19
CA ALA A 197 -3.11 0.92 5.93
C ALA A 197 -3.59 1.76 4.73
N SER A 198 -4.90 2.04 4.66
CA SER A 198 -5.46 2.88 3.60
C SER A 198 -4.99 4.34 3.69
N MET A 199 -4.83 4.89 4.91
CA MET A 199 -4.28 6.24 5.10
C MET A 199 -2.82 6.32 4.64
N LEU A 200 -1.99 5.32 4.94
CA LEU A 200 -0.60 5.27 4.48
C LEU A 200 -0.50 5.30 2.95
N HIS A 201 -1.33 4.50 2.29
CA HIS A 201 -1.42 4.51 0.82
C HIS A 201 -1.77 5.92 0.32
N LEU A 202 -2.85 6.49 0.84
CA LEU A 202 -3.37 7.79 0.40
C LEU A 202 -2.36 8.91 0.62
N ILE A 203 -1.74 8.97 1.81
CA ILE A 203 -0.74 9.98 2.16
C ILE A 203 0.50 9.86 1.26
N LEU A 204 1.00 8.63 1.03
CA LEU A 204 2.18 8.44 0.18
C LEU A 204 1.94 8.88 -1.27
N VAL A 205 0.74 8.62 -1.80
CA VAL A 205 0.34 9.12 -3.14
C VAL A 205 0.35 10.64 -3.16
N GLN A 206 -0.10 11.32 -2.09
CA GLN A 206 -0.14 12.79 -2.03
C GLN A 206 1.27 13.40 -1.86
N ILE A 207 2.13 12.81 -1.04
CA ILE A 207 3.54 13.26 -0.91
C ILE A 207 4.25 13.11 -2.26
N HIS A 208 4.04 11.99 -2.95
CA HIS A 208 4.64 11.66 -4.24
C HIS A 208 6.17 11.73 -4.21
N PRO A 209 6.84 10.94 -3.34
CA PRO A 209 8.25 11.16 -2.97
C PRO A 209 9.27 10.75 -4.01
N PHE A 210 8.91 9.99 -5.03
CA PHE A 210 9.84 9.45 -6.02
C PHE A 210 9.67 10.09 -7.39
N ALA A 211 10.70 9.98 -8.22
CA ALA A 211 10.63 10.42 -9.62
C ALA A 211 9.62 9.59 -10.44
N ASP A 212 9.48 8.30 -10.13
CA ASP A 212 8.46 7.37 -10.67
C ASP A 212 8.22 6.23 -9.67
N GLY A 213 7.15 5.43 -9.86
CA GLY A 213 6.82 4.28 -9.02
C GLY A 213 6.02 4.62 -7.75
N ASN A 214 5.55 5.85 -7.60
CA ASN A 214 4.82 6.29 -6.40
C ASN A 214 3.55 5.48 -6.15
N GLY A 215 2.72 5.23 -7.17
CA GLY A 215 1.51 4.43 -7.05
C GLY A 215 1.82 2.98 -6.67
N ARG A 216 2.86 2.37 -7.27
CA ARG A 216 3.32 1.01 -6.93
C ARG A 216 3.79 0.93 -5.48
N CYS A 217 4.55 1.94 -5.01
CA CYS A 217 4.99 2.05 -3.62
C CYS A 217 3.84 2.22 -2.64
N SER A 218 2.83 3.00 -3.00
CA SER A 218 1.66 3.25 -2.14
C SER A 218 0.83 1.98 -1.93
N ARG A 219 0.65 1.16 -2.95
CA ARG A 219 0.00 -0.15 -2.83
C ARG A 219 0.85 -1.15 -2.06
N LEU A 220 2.17 -1.13 -2.24
CA LEU A 220 3.09 -2.00 -1.53
C LEU A 220 3.16 -1.66 -0.02
N ILE A 221 3.28 -0.38 0.36
CA ILE A 221 3.35 0.02 1.78
C ILE A 221 2.04 -0.31 2.52
N GLU A 222 0.88 -0.15 1.87
CA GLU A 222 -0.43 -0.56 2.38
C GLU A 222 -0.42 -2.04 2.78
N LYS A 223 -0.01 -2.91 1.87
CA LYS A 223 0.04 -4.36 2.10
C LYS A 223 1.13 -4.75 3.11
N TRP A 224 2.26 -4.09 3.09
CA TRP A 224 3.34 -4.33 4.04
C TRP A 224 2.92 -3.99 5.47
N PHE A 225 2.28 -2.83 5.67
CA PHE A 225 1.75 -2.45 6.98
C PHE A 225 0.68 -3.44 7.48
N LEU A 226 -0.23 -3.89 6.59
CA LEU A 226 -1.18 -4.95 6.93
C LEU A 226 -0.46 -6.21 7.43
N SER A 227 0.64 -6.61 6.78
CA SER A 227 1.37 -7.82 7.18
C SER A 227 2.13 -7.66 8.50
N GLU A 228 2.67 -6.48 8.81
CA GLU A 228 3.28 -6.18 10.12
C GLU A 228 2.28 -6.33 11.27
N LYS A 229 1.02 -5.97 11.02
CA LYS A 229 -0.04 -5.96 12.05
C LYS A 229 -0.85 -7.25 12.13
N LEU A 230 -1.13 -7.89 11.01
CA LEU A 230 -2.04 -9.04 10.91
C LEU A 230 -1.30 -10.36 10.59
N GLY A 231 0.02 -10.26 10.38
CA GLY A 231 0.86 -11.40 10.02
C GLY A 231 0.83 -11.73 8.53
N VAL A 232 1.57 -12.77 8.18
CA VAL A 232 1.92 -13.16 6.81
C VAL A 232 0.71 -13.37 5.88
N ASN A 233 -0.44 -13.76 6.41
CA ASN A 233 -1.65 -13.98 5.61
C ASN A 233 -2.22 -12.67 5.01
N ALA A 234 -1.82 -11.50 5.48
CA ALA A 234 -2.22 -10.24 4.88
C ALA A 234 -1.69 -10.06 3.45
N TRP A 235 -0.61 -10.75 3.07
CA TRP A 235 -0.09 -10.75 1.71
C TRP A 235 -1.06 -11.36 0.68
N PHE A 236 -2.05 -12.14 1.11
CA PHE A 236 -3.08 -12.72 0.24
C PHE A 236 -4.27 -11.80 -0.04
N ILE A 237 -4.34 -10.62 0.61
CA ILE A 237 -5.38 -9.62 0.32
C ILE A 237 -5.14 -9.07 -1.10
N GLN A 238 -6.15 -9.17 -1.96
CA GLN A 238 -6.03 -8.77 -3.37
C GLN A 238 -6.48 -7.31 -3.59
N SER A 239 -5.88 -6.36 -2.85
CA SER A 239 -6.24 -4.94 -2.97
C SER A 239 -5.93 -4.37 -4.36
N GLU A 240 -4.79 -4.73 -4.96
CA GLU A 240 -4.38 -4.28 -6.30
C GLU A 240 -5.38 -4.74 -7.38
N ARG A 241 -5.85 -6.00 -7.28
CA ARG A 241 -6.88 -6.52 -8.18
C ARG A 241 -8.19 -5.77 -8.04
N LEU A 242 -8.60 -5.40 -6.82
CA LEU A 242 -9.78 -4.57 -6.59
C LEU A 242 -9.61 -3.19 -7.21
N TYR A 243 -8.48 -2.53 -6.95
CA TYR A 243 -8.20 -1.18 -7.45
C TYR A 243 -8.20 -1.15 -8.99
N GLN A 244 -7.57 -2.14 -9.62
CA GLN A 244 -7.57 -2.27 -11.07
C GLN A 244 -8.98 -2.52 -11.62
N LYS A 245 -9.76 -3.45 -11.03
CA LYS A 245 -11.15 -3.70 -11.45
C LYS A 245 -12.06 -2.49 -11.27
N ARG A 246 -11.72 -1.58 -10.36
CA ARG A 246 -12.46 -0.35 -10.06
C ARG A 246 -11.62 0.90 -10.37
N ILE A 247 -10.85 0.85 -11.44
CA ILE A 247 -9.81 1.84 -11.77
C ILE A 247 -10.33 3.28 -11.78
N VAL A 248 -11.52 3.52 -12.34
CA VAL A 248 -12.15 4.85 -12.38
C VAL A 248 -12.47 5.34 -10.95
N SER A 249 -13.04 4.47 -10.11
CA SER A 249 -13.33 4.81 -8.71
C SER A 249 -12.04 4.98 -7.90
N TYR A 250 -11.01 4.16 -8.17
CA TYR A 250 -9.72 4.26 -7.51
C TYR A 250 -9.09 5.65 -7.75
N TYR A 251 -8.93 6.07 -9.00
CA TYR A 251 -8.35 7.37 -9.30
C TYR A 251 -9.20 8.53 -8.82
N LYS A 252 -10.53 8.45 -8.95
CA LYS A 252 -11.45 9.44 -8.40
C LYS A 252 -11.28 9.61 -6.88
N ASN A 253 -11.17 8.50 -6.15
CA ASN A 253 -11.12 8.52 -4.69
C ASN A 253 -9.74 8.87 -4.13
N VAL A 254 -8.67 8.64 -4.88
CA VAL A 254 -7.29 9.07 -4.53
C VAL A 254 -7.12 10.57 -4.72
N HIS A 255 -7.87 11.18 -5.64
CA HIS A 255 -7.77 12.59 -5.96
C HIS A 255 -8.50 13.45 -4.92
N LEU A 256 -7.76 13.98 -3.93
CA LEU A 256 -8.28 14.77 -2.81
C LEU A 256 -7.96 16.26 -2.92
N GLY A 257 -7.39 16.71 -4.03
CA GLY A 257 -6.97 18.08 -4.31
C GLY A 257 -6.08 18.09 -5.54
N ASP A 258 -5.72 19.24 -6.07
CA ASP A 258 -4.87 19.40 -7.26
C ASP A 258 -3.37 19.62 -6.94
N ASN A 259 -3.05 19.79 -5.66
CA ASN A 259 -1.67 19.84 -5.16
C ASN A 259 -1.59 19.41 -3.69
N TYR A 260 -0.37 19.11 -3.22
CA TYR A 260 -0.11 18.64 -1.87
C TYR A 260 -0.64 19.58 -0.77
N ASN A 261 -0.57 20.90 -0.95
CA ASN A 261 -0.93 21.88 0.07
C ASN A 261 -2.46 22.07 0.21
N ASN A 262 -3.25 21.66 -0.79
CA ASN A 262 -4.70 21.78 -0.78
C ASN A 262 -5.43 20.44 -0.71
N VAL A 263 -4.73 19.36 -0.33
CA VAL A 263 -5.33 18.04 -0.10
C VAL A 263 -6.37 18.13 1.01
N ASN A 264 -7.61 17.75 0.71
CA ASN A 264 -8.70 17.73 1.69
C ASN A 264 -9.08 16.29 2.06
N TYR A 265 -8.57 15.83 3.20
CA TYR A 265 -8.86 14.49 3.72
C TYR A 265 -10.30 14.29 4.20
N ASP A 266 -11.16 15.32 4.27
CA ASP A 266 -12.60 15.15 4.55
C ASP A 266 -13.29 14.31 3.45
N TYR A 267 -12.68 14.24 2.24
CA TYR A 267 -13.12 13.40 1.12
C TYR A 267 -12.47 12.00 1.08
N SER A 268 -11.67 11.62 2.09
CA SER A 268 -10.91 10.35 2.07
C SER A 268 -11.77 9.09 2.24
N ILE A 269 -12.94 9.18 2.88
CA ILE A 269 -13.76 8.01 3.24
C ILE A 269 -14.05 7.06 2.07
N PRO A 270 -14.41 7.50 0.87
CA PRO A 270 -14.64 6.58 -0.26
C PRO A 270 -13.40 5.75 -0.60
N PHE A 271 -12.19 6.33 -0.52
CA PHE A 271 -10.95 5.59 -0.73
C PHE A 271 -10.69 4.60 0.40
N LEU A 272 -10.81 5.04 1.67
CA LEU A 272 -10.54 4.20 2.85
C LEU A 272 -11.42 2.95 2.89
N LEU A 273 -12.64 3.02 2.36
CA LEU A 273 -13.57 1.90 2.27
C LEU A 273 -13.27 0.92 1.11
N MET A 274 -12.34 1.25 0.21
CA MET A 274 -11.99 0.33 -0.89
C MET A 274 -11.19 -0.88 -0.39
N LEU A 275 -10.16 -0.67 0.45
CA LEU A 275 -9.31 -1.76 0.95
C LEU A 275 -10.10 -2.89 1.65
N PRO A 276 -11.05 -2.61 2.57
CA PRO A 276 -11.92 -3.62 3.14
C PRO A 276 -12.63 -4.51 2.12
N MET A 277 -13.07 -3.93 1.01
CA MET A 277 -13.80 -4.65 -0.03
C MET A 277 -12.92 -5.68 -0.76
N ALA A 278 -11.58 -5.54 -0.72
CA ALA A 278 -10.67 -6.53 -1.27
C ALA A 278 -10.78 -7.91 -0.59
N LEU A 279 -11.22 -7.95 0.68
CA LEU A 279 -11.48 -9.20 1.40
C LEU A 279 -12.63 -10.03 0.82
N ARG A 280 -13.44 -9.46 -0.09
CA ARG A 280 -14.54 -10.18 -0.77
C ARG A 280 -14.10 -10.84 -2.09
N LEU A 281 -12.87 -10.59 -2.54
CA LEU A 281 -12.35 -11.14 -3.79
C LEU A 281 -11.71 -12.53 -3.63
N ASN A 282 -11.54 -12.95 -2.39
CA ASN A 282 -10.93 -14.24 -2.02
C ASN A 282 -11.98 -15.26 -1.67
#